data_784bacf1e86a18783daa4ffc1f0bbbc3
#
_entry.id   784bacf1e86a18783daa4ffc1f0bbbc3
#
_cell.length_a   1.000
_cell.length_b   1.000
_cell.length_c   1.000
_cell.angle_alpha   90.00
_cell.angle_beta   90.00
_cell.angle_gamma   90.00
#
_symmetry.space_group_name_H-M   'P 1'
#
loop_
_entity.id
_entity.type
_entity.pdbx_description
1 polymer ?
#
loop_
_entity_poly.entity_id
_entity_poly.type
_entity_poly.pdbx_seq_one_letter_code
_entity_poly.pdbx_strand_id
1 'polypeptide(L)'
;MHRILTKTLLLLALVSPLAWAQEAPDALVKRIAEETLTSIRADKELQSGNAAKVKQLIESKLVPHFDTARMTALAMGRNWRAATPDQQSQLTEQFKTLLIRTYSNALTNYRDNTMNYKPLRSNPGDTDVVVRTEVTRPGQAAVQIDYSMEKTPEGWKAYDVIVAGVSLVTNYRDEFNDTVKSSGVDGLVKALSDKNRGPAPK
;
A
#
# COMPACT_ATOMS: atom_id res chain seq x y z
N MET A 1 35.86 64.11 27.71
CA MET A 1 35.05 62.94 28.14
C MET A 1 34.16 62.57 26.98
N HIS A 2 34.56 61.57 26.13
CA HIS A 2 33.80 61.08 24.97
C HIS A 2 33.27 59.66 25.29
N ARG A 3 31.96 59.51 25.39
CA ARG A 3 31.29 58.22 25.57
C ARG A 3 30.99 57.63 24.18
N ILE A 4 31.73 56.60 23.81
CA ILE A 4 31.49 55.82 22.61
C ILE A 4 30.35 54.79 22.93
N LEU A 5 29.20 55.00 22.31
CA LEU A 5 28.06 54.05 22.38
C LEU A 5 28.27 52.99 21.33
N THR A 6 28.70 51.80 21.73
CA THR A 6 28.81 50.63 20.84
C THR A 6 27.41 50.02 20.66
N LYS A 7 26.83 50.16 19.47
CA LYS A 7 25.57 49.46 19.09
C LYS A 7 25.90 48.04 18.64
N THR A 8 25.63 47.07 19.50
CA THR A 8 25.72 45.65 19.15
C THR A 8 24.47 45.27 18.34
N LEU A 9 24.63 45.03 17.04
CA LEU A 9 23.58 44.56 16.14
C LEU A 9 23.47 43.04 16.29
N LEU A 10 22.42 42.57 16.98
CA LEU A 10 22.12 41.15 17.16
C LEU A 10 21.48 40.61 15.87
N LEU A 11 22.26 39.92 15.06
CA LEU A 11 21.78 39.25 13.84
C LEU A 11 21.02 37.97 14.22
N LEU A 12 19.70 38.04 14.29
CA LEU A 12 18.82 36.88 14.51
C LEU A 12 18.76 36.07 13.21
N ALA A 13 19.57 35.01 13.11
CA ALA A 13 19.49 34.06 12.01
C ALA A 13 18.15 33.27 12.09
N LEU A 14 17.21 33.61 11.23
CA LEU A 14 15.98 32.84 10.99
C LEU A 14 16.36 31.49 10.35
N VAL A 15 16.55 30.48 11.17
CA VAL A 15 16.61 29.08 10.70
C VAL A 15 15.19 28.66 10.35
N SER A 16 14.80 28.87 9.09
CA SER A 16 13.56 28.31 8.56
C SER A 16 13.73 26.79 8.52
N PRO A 17 12.86 26.00 9.18
CA PRO A 17 12.87 24.56 8.98
C PRO A 17 12.57 24.31 7.50
N LEU A 18 13.47 23.63 6.77
CA LEU A 18 13.14 23.05 5.48
C LEU A 18 12.05 21.99 5.75
N ALA A 19 10.80 22.37 5.58
CA ALA A 19 9.73 21.41 5.45
C ALA A 19 10.03 20.61 4.18
N TRP A 20 10.52 19.40 4.34
CA TRP A 20 10.65 18.47 3.22
C TRP A 20 9.22 18.24 2.71
N ALA A 21 8.94 18.77 1.53
CA ALA A 21 7.65 18.57 0.89
C ALA A 21 7.47 17.06 0.71
N GLN A 22 6.42 16.52 1.34
CA GLN A 22 6.07 15.12 1.22
C GLN A 22 5.86 14.79 -0.26
N GLU A 23 6.43 13.66 -0.74
CA GLU A 23 6.27 13.21 -2.12
C GLU A 23 4.78 13.12 -2.47
N ALA A 24 4.39 13.60 -3.66
CA ALA A 24 3.01 13.53 -4.11
C ALA A 24 2.55 12.08 -4.33
N PRO A 25 1.28 11.73 -4.09
CA PRO A 25 0.82 10.34 -4.10
C PRO A 25 0.96 9.66 -5.47
N ASP A 26 0.76 10.38 -6.56
CA ASP A 26 0.96 9.89 -7.92
C ASP A 26 2.46 9.68 -8.27
N ALA A 27 3.32 10.57 -7.80
CA ALA A 27 4.77 10.42 -7.92
C ALA A 27 5.26 9.19 -7.13
N LEU A 28 4.75 8.99 -5.91
CA LEU A 28 5.04 7.82 -5.08
C LEU A 28 4.65 6.52 -5.79
N VAL A 29 3.40 6.42 -6.28
CA VAL A 29 2.92 5.23 -7.00
C VAL A 29 3.79 4.95 -8.22
N LYS A 30 4.13 6.00 -9.01
CA LYS A 30 4.99 5.88 -10.17
C LYS A 30 6.37 5.34 -9.79
N ARG A 31 7.03 5.96 -8.83
CA ARG A 31 8.38 5.58 -8.38
C ARG A 31 8.42 4.13 -7.90
N ILE A 32 7.48 3.73 -7.02
CA ILE A 32 7.43 2.37 -6.46
C ILE A 32 7.15 1.33 -7.56
N ALA A 33 6.26 1.62 -8.50
CA ALA A 33 5.98 0.73 -9.62
C ALA A 33 7.22 0.55 -10.52
N GLU A 34 7.91 1.64 -10.89
CA GLU A 34 9.10 1.61 -11.72
C GLU A 34 10.27 0.90 -11.04
N GLU A 35 10.52 1.16 -9.75
CA GLU A 35 11.55 0.47 -8.95
C GLU A 35 11.27 -1.04 -8.86
N THR A 36 10.00 -1.42 -8.65
CA THR A 36 9.57 -2.81 -8.57
C THR A 36 9.78 -3.53 -9.90
N LEU A 37 9.32 -2.95 -11.00
CA LEU A 37 9.50 -3.51 -12.34
C LEU A 37 10.98 -3.62 -12.71
N THR A 38 11.79 -2.63 -12.35
CA THR A 38 13.25 -2.67 -12.56
C THR A 38 13.88 -3.81 -11.79
N SER A 39 13.49 -4.03 -10.53
CA SER A 39 13.96 -5.15 -9.73
C SER A 39 13.60 -6.51 -10.34
N ILE A 40 12.37 -6.66 -10.83
CA ILE A 40 11.93 -7.91 -11.47
C ILE A 40 12.71 -8.16 -12.76
N ARG A 41 12.92 -7.13 -13.60
CA ARG A 41 13.67 -7.26 -14.86
C ARG A 41 15.16 -7.57 -14.64
N ALA A 42 15.73 -7.18 -13.52
CA ALA A 42 17.14 -7.40 -13.18
C ALA A 42 17.44 -8.79 -12.59
N ASP A 43 16.43 -9.49 -12.04
CA ASP A 43 16.61 -10.76 -11.33
C ASP A 43 15.84 -11.90 -12.03
N LYS A 44 16.59 -12.91 -12.54
CA LYS A 44 16.02 -14.07 -13.23
C LYS A 44 15.11 -14.93 -12.35
N GLU A 45 15.37 -14.99 -11.05
CA GLU A 45 14.51 -15.75 -10.11
C GLU A 45 13.17 -15.01 -9.91
N LEU A 46 13.18 -13.68 -9.85
CA LEU A 46 11.96 -12.88 -9.84
C LEU A 46 11.17 -13.05 -11.15
N GLN A 47 11.88 -13.06 -12.29
CA GLN A 47 11.24 -13.27 -13.60
C GLN A 47 10.59 -14.65 -13.72
N SER A 48 11.19 -15.69 -13.14
CA SER A 48 10.64 -17.04 -13.12
C SER A 48 9.54 -17.26 -12.09
N GLY A 49 9.24 -16.23 -11.27
CA GLY A 49 8.19 -16.31 -10.25
C GLY A 49 8.60 -17.09 -9.00
N ASN A 50 9.92 -17.11 -8.65
CA ASN A 50 10.35 -17.70 -7.38
C ASN A 50 9.60 -17.06 -6.21
N ALA A 51 8.72 -17.85 -5.57
CA ALA A 51 7.77 -17.34 -4.57
C ALA A 51 8.46 -16.67 -3.38
N ALA A 52 9.62 -17.17 -2.94
CA ALA A 52 10.35 -16.58 -1.81
C ALA A 52 10.94 -15.21 -2.19
N LYS A 53 11.51 -15.08 -3.38
CA LYS A 53 12.07 -13.83 -3.90
C LYS A 53 10.99 -12.79 -4.17
N VAL A 54 9.86 -13.21 -4.76
CA VAL A 54 8.72 -12.32 -5.01
C VAL A 54 8.14 -11.82 -3.68
N LYS A 55 7.95 -12.71 -2.70
CA LYS A 55 7.52 -12.32 -1.35
C LYS A 55 8.48 -11.30 -0.74
N GLN A 56 9.78 -11.56 -0.76
CA GLN A 56 10.80 -10.65 -0.23
C GLN A 56 10.75 -9.27 -0.92
N LEU A 57 10.57 -9.23 -2.24
CA LEU A 57 10.42 -7.98 -3.00
C LEU A 57 9.19 -7.20 -2.53
N ILE A 58 8.04 -7.88 -2.41
CA ILE A 58 6.79 -7.25 -1.96
C ILE A 58 6.95 -6.70 -0.54
N GLU A 59 7.46 -7.50 0.39
CA GLU A 59 7.63 -7.10 1.79
C GLU A 59 8.60 -5.93 1.95
N SER A 60 9.68 -5.89 1.17
CA SER A 60 10.69 -4.82 1.27
C SER A 60 10.34 -3.56 0.49
N LYS A 61 9.67 -3.67 -0.66
CA LYS A 61 9.45 -2.54 -1.57
C LYS A 61 8.00 -2.03 -1.60
N LEU A 62 7.01 -2.89 -1.40
CA LEU A 62 5.61 -2.51 -1.53
C LEU A 62 4.95 -2.29 -0.16
N VAL A 63 5.05 -3.28 0.75
CA VAL A 63 4.39 -3.25 2.06
C VAL A 63 4.62 -1.95 2.85
N PRO A 64 5.82 -1.32 2.87
CA PRO A 64 6.03 -0.06 3.58
C PRO A 64 5.14 1.10 3.10
N HIS A 65 4.58 1.00 1.89
CA HIS A 65 3.72 2.02 1.28
C HIS A 65 2.22 1.69 1.38
N PHE A 66 1.87 0.65 2.14
CA PHE A 66 0.48 0.26 2.41
C PHE A 66 0.12 0.44 3.89
N ASP A 67 -1.09 0.91 4.16
CA ASP A 67 -1.69 0.83 5.49
C ASP A 67 -2.45 -0.51 5.62
N THR A 68 -1.72 -1.55 6.00
CA THR A 68 -2.27 -2.91 6.12
C THR A 68 -3.31 -3.02 7.24
N ALA A 69 -3.22 -2.18 8.28
CA ALA A 69 -4.22 -2.14 9.34
C ALA A 69 -5.54 -1.56 8.84
N ARG A 70 -5.51 -0.44 8.10
CA ARG A 70 -6.70 0.15 7.47
C ARG A 70 -7.30 -0.80 6.42
N MET A 71 -6.48 -1.46 5.60
CA MET A 71 -6.93 -2.50 4.67
C MET A 71 -7.73 -3.58 5.40
N THR A 72 -7.19 -4.11 6.50
CA THR A 72 -7.86 -5.15 7.30
C THR A 72 -9.14 -4.63 7.94
N ALA A 73 -9.12 -3.41 8.48
CA ALA A 73 -10.31 -2.76 9.04
C ALA A 73 -11.43 -2.61 8.02
N LEU A 74 -11.11 -2.27 6.76
CA LEU A 74 -12.08 -2.17 5.67
C LEU A 74 -12.66 -3.54 5.28
N ALA A 75 -11.84 -4.59 5.24
CA ALA A 75 -12.29 -5.96 4.98
C ALA A 75 -13.17 -6.50 6.12
N MET A 76 -12.82 -6.20 7.37
CA MET A 76 -13.60 -6.57 8.57
C MET A 76 -14.90 -5.80 8.72
N GLY A 77 -14.96 -4.58 8.17
CA GLY A 77 -16.10 -3.68 8.32
C GLY A 77 -16.43 -3.42 9.80
N ARG A 78 -17.71 -3.57 10.19
CA ARG A 78 -18.14 -3.33 11.57
C ARG A 78 -17.48 -4.26 12.62
N ASN A 79 -17.05 -5.44 12.22
CA ASN A 79 -16.44 -6.43 13.12
C ASN A 79 -15.06 -5.99 13.61
N TRP A 80 -14.39 -5.05 12.89
CA TRP A 80 -13.10 -4.50 13.33
C TRP A 80 -13.14 -3.88 14.72
N ARG A 81 -14.22 -3.15 15.03
CA ARG A 81 -14.38 -2.49 16.35
C ARG A 81 -14.66 -3.47 17.48
N ALA A 82 -15.17 -4.66 17.17
CA ALA A 82 -15.43 -5.71 18.14
C ALA A 82 -14.19 -6.57 18.43
N ALA A 83 -13.17 -6.51 17.57
CA ALA A 83 -11.92 -7.23 17.76
C ALA A 83 -11.03 -6.54 18.78
N THR A 84 -10.38 -7.34 19.64
CA THR A 84 -9.36 -6.85 20.57
C THR A 84 -8.12 -6.35 19.81
N PRO A 85 -7.25 -5.51 20.43
CA PRO A 85 -6.01 -5.05 19.77
C PRO A 85 -5.12 -6.20 19.31
N ASP A 86 -5.05 -7.29 20.07
CA ASP A 86 -4.28 -8.49 19.70
C ASP A 86 -4.91 -9.20 18.49
N GLN A 87 -6.22 -9.37 18.47
CA GLN A 87 -6.93 -9.92 17.32
C GLN A 87 -6.77 -9.03 16.08
N GLN A 88 -6.84 -7.70 16.21
CA GLN A 88 -6.60 -6.76 15.13
C GLN A 88 -5.18 -6.91 14.55
N SER A 89 -4.17 -7.06 15.41
CA SER A 89 -2.78 -7.30 14.98
C SER A 89 -2.65 -8.63 14.24
N GLN A 90 -3.20 -9.72 14.79
CA GLN A 90 -3.17 -11.04 14.16
C GLN A 90 -3.90 -11.04 12.81
N LEU A 91 -5.09 -10.45 12.74
CA LEU A 91 -5.85 -10.33 11.48
C LEU A 91 -5.08 -9.54 10.44
N THR A 92 -4.43 -8.45 10.83
CA THR A 92 -3.62 -7.62 9.92
C THR A 92 -2.47 -8.44 9.31
N GLU A 93 -1.74 -9.19 10.11
CA GLU A 93 -0.67 -10.05 9.63
C GLU A 93 -1.18 -11.19 8.74
N GLN A 94 -2.27 -11.84 9.12
CA GLN A 94 -2.84 -12.94 8.33
C GLN A 94 -3.42 -12.43 7.01
N PHE A 95 -4.13 -11.31 7.02
CA PHE A 95 -4.71 -10.77 5.79
C PHE A 95 -3.64 -10.20 4.85
N LYS A 96 -2.64 -9.50 5.36
CA LYS A 96 -1.46 -9.11 4.58
C LYS A 96 -0.82 -10.31 3.89
N THR A 97 -0.57 -11.39 4.64
CA THR A 97 0.00 -12.63 4.09
C THR A 97 -0.89 -13.23 3.00
N LEU A 98 -2.20 -13.26 3.21
CA LEU A 98 -3.16 -13.74 2.22
C LEU A 98 -3.11 -12.92 0.93
N LEU A 99 -3.10 -11.58 1.03
CA LEU A 99 -3.03 -10.70 -0.14
C LEU A 99 -1.73 -10.91 -0.91
N ILE A 100 -0.58 -10.98 -0.22
CA ILE A 100 0.71 -11.25 -0.86
C ILE A 100 0.66 -12.58 -1.63
N ARG A 101 0.17 -13.65 -1.01
CA ARG A 101 0.09 -14.99 -1.63
C ARG A 101 -0.86 -15.03 -2.83
N THR A 102 -1.98 -14.33 -2.73
CA THR A 102 -3.00 -14.31 -3.78
C THR A 102 -2.55 -13.52 -5.00
N TYR A 103 -1.87 -12.38 -4.78
CA TYR A 103 -1.60 -11.43 -5.87
C TYR A 103 -0.13 -11.37 -6.32
N SER A 104 0.78 -12.11 -5.68
CA SER A 104 2.21 -12.11 -6.04
C SER A 104 2.46 -12.54 -7.49
N ASN A 105 1.70 -13.51 -8.03
CA ASN A 105 1.85 -13.95 -9.40
C ASN A 105 1.48 -12.87 -10.42
N ALA A 106 0.52 -11.99 -10.10
CA ALA A 106 0.16 -10.88 -10.96
C ALA A 106 1.35 -9.95 -11.18
N LEU A 107 2.15 -9.71 -10.14
CA LEU A 107 3.30 -8.81 -10.20
C LEU A 107 4.35 -9.26 -11.25
N THR A 108 4.63 -10.55 -11.32
CA THR A 108 5.59 -11.11 -12.30
C THR A 108 5.00 -11.17 -13.70
N ASN A 109 3.69 -11.36 -13.83
CA ASN A 109 2.99 -11.39 -15.12
C ASN A 109 2.92 -10.00 -15.78
N TYR A 110 2.99 -8.92 -15.00
CA TYR A 110 2.94 -7.54 -15.52
C TYR A 110 4.31 -6.94 -15.87
N ARG A 111 5.41 -7.70 -15.76
CA ARG A 111 6.79 -7.22 -15.98
C ARG A 111 7.04 -6.58 -17.34
N ASP A 112 6.36 -7.08 -18.40
CA ASP A 112 6.54 -6.64 -19.78
C ASP A 112 5.44 -5.65 -20.23
N ASN A 113 4.58 -5.25 -19.29
CA ASN A 113 3.49 -4.32 -19.57
C ASN A 113 3.96 -2.88 -19.45
N THR A 114 3.25 -1.98 -20.12
CA THR A 114 3.42 -0.52 -19.96
C THR A 114 2.40 -0.02 -18.96
N MET A 115 2.84 0.74 -17.96
CA MET A 115 1.97 1.41 -17.02
C MET A 115 1.80 2.87 -17.40
N ASN A 116 0.57 3.30 -17.62
CA ASN A 116 0.20 4.67 -17.91
C ASN A 116 -0.39 5.30 -16.65
N TYR A 117 0.13 6.46 -16.26
CA TYR A 117 -0.33 7.19 -15.08
C TYR A 117 -1.31 8.28 -15.53
N LYS A 118 -2.51 8.28 -14.96
CA LYS A 118 -3.51 9.32 -15.26
C LYS A 118 -3.27 10.54 -14.37
N PRO A 119 -3.59 11.76 -14.83
CA PRO A 119 -3.45 12.94 -13.99
C PRO A 119 -4.20 12.79 -12.66
N LEU A 120 -3.53 13.12 -11.56
CA LEU A 120 -4.15 13.13 -10.24
C LEU A 120 -5.25 14.19 -10.21
N ARG A 121 -6.44 13.80 -9.72
CA ARG A 121 -7.57 14.70 -9.47
C ARG A 121 -7.72 14.87 -7.96
N SER A 122 -7.14 15.93 -7.42
CA SER A 122 -7.21 16.26 -5.99
C SER A 122 -7.22 17.77 -5.82
N ASN A 123 -7.75 18.25 -4.69
CA ASN A 123 -7.67 19.62 -4.27
C ASN A 123 -6.49 19.84 -3.32
N PRO A 124 -5.97 21.08 -3.22
CA PRO A 124 -5.00 21.39 -2.19
C PRO A 124 -5.57 21.09 -0.79
N GLY A 125 -4.84 20.28 -0.02
CA GLY A 125 -5.24 19.88 1.33
C GLY A 125 -6.00 18.55 1.43
N ASP A 126 -6.34 17.90 0.33
CA ASP A 126 -6.93 16.56 0.37
C ASP A 126 -5.97 15.59 1.10
N THR A 127 -6.53 14.82 2.01
CA THR A 127 -5.81 13.78 2.78
C THR A 127 -6.19 12.37 2.36
N ASP A 128 -7.13 12.23 1.43
CA ASP A 128 -7.60 10.97 0.86
C ASP A 128 -7.79 11.17 -0.66
N VAL A 129 -7.11 10.38 -1.47
CA VAL A 129 -7.09 10.54 -2.93
C VAL A 129 -7.10 9.18 -3.62
N VAL A 130 -7.46 9.19 -4.90
CA VAL A 130 -7.36 8.02 -5.77
C VAL A 130 -6.34 8.29 -6.87
N VAL A 131 -5.23 7.55 -6.86
CA VAL A 131 -4.26 7.53 -7.96
C VAL A 131 -4.70 6.50 -8.97
N ARG A 132 -4.89 6.92 -10.23
CA ARG A 132 -5.39 6.08 -11.31
C ARG A 132 -4.28 5.72 -12.28
N THR A 133 -4.17 4.42 -12.57
CA THR A 133 -3.24 3.91 -13.57
C THR A 133 -3.95 2.97 -14.53
N GLU A 134 -3.29 2.71 -15.64
CA GLU A 134 -3.77 1.78 -16.65
C GLU A 134 -2.59 0.94 -17.14
N VAL A 135 -2.73 -0.36 -17.05
CA VAL A 135 -1.72 -1.31 -17.53
C VAL A 135 -2.12 -1.79 -18.91
N THR A 136 -1.22 -1.62 -19.87
CA THR A 136 -1.44 -2.02 -21.27
C THR A 136 -0.45 -3.08 -21.69
N ARG A 137 -0.91 -4.01 -22.52
CA ARG A 137 -0.10 -5.03 -23.16
C ARG A 137 -0.53 -5.18 -24.63
N PRO A 138 0.39 -5.33 -25.58
CA PRO A 138 0.02 -5.54 -26.98
C PRO A 138 -0.95 -6.71 -27.17
N GLY A 139 -2.04 -6.47 -27.87
CA GLY A 139 -3.07 -7.49 -28.18
C GLY A 139 -4.03 -7.83 -27.03
N GLN A 140 -3.98 -7.11 -25.91
CA GLN A 140 -4.92 -7.30 -24.79
C GLN A 140 -5.63 -6.00 -24.42
N ALA A 141 -6.82 -6.12 -23.83
CA ALA A 141 -7.51 -4.96 -23.28
C ALA A 141 -6.69 -4.33 -22.13
N ALA A 142 -6.71 -3.02 -22.06
CA ALA A 142 -6.09 -2.29 -20.96
C ALA A 142 -6.77 -2.61 -19.62
N VAL A 143 -6.00 -2.79 -18.56
CA VAL A 143 -6.49 -3.04 -17.21
C VAL A 143 -6.30 -1.79 -16.35
N GLN A 144 -7.39 -1.23 -15.84
CA GLN A 144 -7.34 -0.13 -14.91
C GLN A 144 -6.94 -0.63 -13.53
N ILE A 145 -5.99 0.06 -12.89
CA ILE A 145 -5.58 -0.18 -11.51
C ILE A 145 -5.59 1.16 -10.79
N ASP A 146 -6.46 1.27 -9.79
CA ASP A 146 -6.61 2.46 -8.96
C ASP A 146 -6.10 2.17 -7.55
N TYR A 147 -5.44 3.15 -6.95
CA TYR A 147 -4.92 3.08 -5.59
C TYR A 147 -5.64 4.11 -4.74
N SER A 148 -6.42 3.65 -3.75
CA SER A 148 -6.97 4.53 -2.72
C SER A 148 -5.90 4.81 -1.69
N MET A 149 -5.55 6.08 -1.52
CA MET A 149 -4.40 6.49 -0.70
C MET A 149 -4.80 7.52 0.34
N GLU A 150 -4.20 7.42 1.51
CA GLU A 150 -4.33 8.39 2.59
C GLU A 150 -2.99 9.05 2.93
N LYS A 151 -3.08 10.28 3.40
CA LYS A 151 -1.94 11.04 3.89
C LYS A 151 -1.72 10.74 5.37
N THR A 152 -0.56 10.17 5.69
CA THR A 152 -0.13 9.90 7.07
C THR A 152 1.04 10.81 7.46
N PRO A 153 1.43 10.88 8.74
CA PRO A 153 2.64 11.59 9.16
C PRO A 153 3.91 11.12 8.44
N GLU A 154 3.97 9.82 8.08
CA GLU A 154 5.12 9.20 7.41
C GLU A 154 5.07 9.32 5.88
N GLY A 155 3.99 9.85 5.31
CA GLY A 155 3.79 9.96 3.87
C GLY A 155 2.45 9.40 3.40
N TRP A 156 2.27 9.33 2.11
CA TRP A 156 1.09 8.70 1.52
C TRP A 156 1.19 7.18 1.62
N LYS A 157 0.07 6.53 2.01
CA LYS A 157 -0.05 5.07 2.06
C LYS A 157 -1.31 4.62 1.34
N ALA A 158 -1.20 3.56 0.56
CA ALA A 158 -2.35 2.93 -0.06
C ALA A 158 -3.09 2.05 0.96
N TYR A 159 -4.42 2.17 0.99
CA TYR A 159 -5.28 1.34 1.84
C TYR A 159 -6.26 0.47 1.05
N ASP A 160 -6.30 0.61 -0.28
CA ASP A 160 -6.99 -0.31 -1.18
C ASP A 160 -6.36 -0.25 -2.58
N VAL A 161 -6.47 -1.36 -3.30
CA VAL A 161 -6.16 -1.47 -4.72
C VAL A 161 -7.38 -1.99 -5.45
N ILE A 162 -7.82 -1.24 -6.47
CA ILE A 162 -8.99 -1.59 -7.26
C ILE A 162 -8.50 -2.01 -8.66
N VAL A 163 -8.71 -3.26 -9.03
CA VAL A 163 -8.28 -3.82 -10.32
C VAL A 163 -9.52 -4.08 -11.17
N ALA A 164 -9.61 -3.45 -12.33
CA ALA A 164 -10.76 -3.54 -13.22
C ALA A 164 -12.11 -3.29 -12.50
N GLY A 165 -12.13 -2.33 -11.55
CA GLY A 165 -13.30 -1.97 -10.76
C GLY A 165 -13.55 -2.84 -9.52
N VAL A 166 -12.76 -3.88 -9.28
CA VAL A 166 -12.88 -4.76 -8.12
C VAL A 166 -11.85 -4.39 -7.06
N SER A 167 -12.30 -4.00 -5.86
CA SER A 167 -11.44 -3.76 -4.70
C SER A 167 -10.84 -5.07 -4.20
N LEU A 168 -9.52 -5.12 -4.05
CA LEU A 168 -8.82 -6.28 -3.51
C LEU A 168 -9.08 -6.47 -2.01
N VAL A 169 -9.53 -5.44 -1.33
CA VAL A 169 -9.77 -5.44 0.12
C VAL A 169 -11.23 -5.74 0.42
N THR A 170 -12.16 -4.96 -0.14
CA THR A 170 -13.58 -5.13 0.19
C THR A 170 -14.19 -6.38 -0.41
N ASN A 171 -13.54 -7.01 -1.40
CA ASN A 171 -13.93 -8.30 -1.95
C ASN A 171 -13.94 -9.42 -0.88
N TYR A 172 -13.18 -9.29 0.21
CA TYR A 172 -13.17 -10.25 1.31
C TYR A 172 -14.24 -9.99 2.38
N ARG A 173 -14.98 -8.87 2.29
CA ARG A 173 -15.88 -8.42 3.36
C ARG A 173 -16.97 -9.43 3.69
N ASP A 174 -17.59 -10.02 2.70
CA ASP A 174 -18.69 -10.98 2.89
C ASP A 174 -18.16 -12.28 3.49
N GLU A 175 -17.05 -12.82 2.97
CA GLU A 175 -16.37 -14.00 3.51
C GLU A 175 -15.98 -13.80 4.99
N PHE A 176 -15.39 -12.63 5.33
CA PHE A 176 -15.00 -12.32 6.68
C PHE A 176 -16.20 -12.15 7.62
N ASN A 177 -17.24 -11.46 7.17
CA ASN A 177 -18.49 -11.31 7.94
C ASN A 177 -19.13 -12.64 8.25
N ASP A 178 -19.23 -13.55 7.29
CA ASP A 178 -19.85 -14.85 7.46
C ASP A 178 -19.02 -15.75 8.38
N THR A 179 -17.68 -15.70 8.26
CA THR A 179 -16.79 -16.42 9.18
C THR A 179 -16.89 -15.89 10.60
N VAL A 180 -16.93 -14.57 10.78
CA VAL A 180 -17.08 -13.98 12.13
C VAL A 180 -18.44 -14.30 12.74
N LYS A 181 -19.53 -14.30 11.95
CA LYS A 181 -20.86 -14.71 12.45
C LYS A 181 -20.89 -16.15 12.93
N SER A 182 -20.20 -17.05 12.22
CA SER A 182 -20.23 -18.49 12.51
C SER A 182 -19.26 -18.91 13.62
N SER A 183 -18.09 -18.28 13.70
CA SER A 183 -16.95 -18.76 14.48
C SER A 183 -16.26 -17.66 15.32
N GLY A 184 -16.80 -16.46 15.33
CA GLY A 184 -16.18 -15.31 16.00
C GLY A 184 -14.92 -14.81 15.33
N VAL A 185 -14.31 -13.79 15.93
CA VAL A 185 -13.07 -13.17 15.42
C VAL A 185 -11.90 -14.17 15.47
N ASP A 186 -11.77 -14.95 16.52
CA ASP A 186 -10.73 -15.99 16.64
C ASP A 186 -10.88 -17.07 15.56
N GLY A 187 -12.13 -17.40 15.20
CA GLY A 187 -12.42 -18.29 14.08
C GLY A 187 -11.92 -17.76 12.76
N LEU A 188 -12.04 -16.45 12.51
CA LEU A 188 -11.48 -15.81 11.32
C LEU A 188 -9.94 -15.79 11.35
N VAL A 189 -9.32 -15.46 12.48
CA VAL A 189 -7.84 -15.54 12.62
C VAL A 189 -7.35 -16.94 12.28
N LYS A 190 -8.01 -17.98 12.84
CA LYS A 190 -7.67 -19.37 12.53
C LYS A 190 -7.87 -19.72 11.07
N ALA A 191 -8.99 -19.35 10.47
CA ALA A 191 -9.29 -19.62 9.06
C ALA A 191 -8.26 -19.00 8.12
N LEU A 192 -7.88 -17.74 8.35
CA LEU A 192 -6.83 -17.06 7.59
C LEU A 192 -5.46 -17.73 7.77
N SER A 193 -5.11 -18.09 9.00
CA SER A 193 -3.87 -18.80 9.30
C SER A 193 -3.80 -20.16 8.57
N ASP A 194 -4.89 -20.92 8.58
CA ASP A 194 -4.99 -22.21 7.87
C ASP A 194 -4.88 -22.02 6.35
N LYS A 195 -5.57 -21.03 5.79
CA LYS A 195 -5.51 -20.67 4.37
C LYS A 195 -4.09 -20.25 3.96
N ASN A 196 -3.36 -19.56 4.82
CA ASN A 196 -1.98 -19.13 4.58
C ASN A 196 -0.96 -20.28 4.64
N ARG A 197 -1.25 -21.36 5.37
CA ARG A 197 -0.41 -22.58 5.41
C ARG A 197 -0.69 -23.54 4.25
N GLY A 198 -1.84 -23.45 3.63
CA GLY A 198 -2.22 -24.27 2.47
C GLY A 198 -1.44 -23.92 1.20
N PRO A 199 -1.69 -24.62 0.08
CA PRO A 199 -1.13 -24.25 -1.22
C PRO A 199 -1.57 -22.83 -1.60
N ALA A 200 -0.72 -22.14 -2.39
CA ALA A 200 -1.09 -20.80 -2.89
C ALA A 200 -2.35 -20.91 -3.76
N PRO A 201 -3.26 -19.92 -3.71
CA PRO A 201 -4.38 -19.86 -4.65
C PRO A 201 -3.86 -19.87 -6.09
N LYS A 202 -4.54 -20.63 -6.96
CA LYS A 202 -4.20 -20.70 -8.39
C LYS A 202 -4.69 -19.47 -9.14
#